data_8ec064467456bb425b8a7f16b6b4dee8
#
_entry.id   8ec064467456bb425b8a7f16b6b4dee8
#
_cell.length_a   1.000
_cell.length_b   1.000
_cell.length_c   1.000
_cell.angle_alpha   90.00
_cell.angle_beta   90.00
_cell.angle_gamma   90.00
#
_symmetry.space_group_name_H-M   'P 1'
#
loop_
_entity.id
_entity.type
_entity.pdbx_description
1 polymer ?
#
loop_
_entity_poly.entity_id
_entity_poly.type
_entity_poly.pdbx_seq_one_letter_code
_entity_poly.pdbx_strand_id
1 'polypeptide(L)'
;MAPRLVTALLLAMLLTPRARGQAIEEYQVKAAFLYNFAKFVEWPSQAVQKPQDTIVVCVLGHNPFGNALEDVIRGKSIEGRALAFRLVTDAEEAGACQILFIGSAEGKHFRSIWGNIKPGILTVGESQGFAAGGGMINFKLDGGRVRFEINVGAAEQAQIRISSKLLSLAEIVKTEKLP
;
A
#
# COMPACT_ATOMS: atom_id res chain seq x y z
N MET A 1 12.98 43.95 -37.74
CA MET A 1 12.03 43.60 -36.65
C MET A 1 11.76 42.08 -36.73
N ALA A 2 12.48 41.26 -36.02
CA ALA A 2 12.11 39.90 -35.56
C ALA A 2 13.31 39.12 -35.04
N PRO A 3 13.75 39.31 -33.79
CA PRO A 3 14.48 38.25 -33.11
C PRO A 3 13.94 37.96 -31.69
N ARG A 4 12.70 38.39 -31.33
CA ARG A 4 12.18 38.19 -29.96
C ARG A 4 11.30 36.94 -29.77
N LEU A 5 10.90 36.25 -30.82
CA LEU A 5 10.01 35.05 -30.77
C LEU A 5 10.76 33.75 -30.65
N VAL A 6 12.05 33.68 -30.98
CA VAL A 6 12.83 32.41 -30.96
C VAL A 6 13.33 32.09 -29.54
N THR A 7 13.53 33.09 -28.69
CA THR A 7 14.08 32.90 -27.33
C THR A 7 13.04 32.35 -26.33
N ALA A 8 11.76 32.55 -26.59
CA ALA A 8 10.69 32.06 -25.70
C ALA A 8 10.41 30.57 -25.89
N LEU A 9 10.72 29.98 -27.05
CA LEU A 9 10.43 28.56 -27.32
C LEU A 9 11.50 27.61 -26.75
N LEU A 10 12.70 28.09 -26.49
CA LEU A 10 13.82 27.29 -25.92
C LEU A 10 13.74 27.13 -24.40
N LEU A 11 12.99 27.99 -23.71
CA LEU A 11 12.88 27.93 -22.24
C LEU A 11 11.77 26.97 -21.76
N ALA A 12 10.87 26.54 -22.64
CA ALA A 12 9.77 25.63 -22.32
C ALA A 12 10.18 24.13 -22.33
N MET A 13 11.39 23.79 -22.80
CA MET A 13 11.84 22.39 -22.95
C MET A 13 12.64 21.83 -21.76
N LEU A 14 12.82 22.59 -20.66
CA LEU A 14 13.66 22.17 -19.52
C LEU A 14 12.88 21.66 -18.29
N LEU A 15 11.58 21.38 -18.40
CA LEU A 15 10.73 21.20 -17.21
C LEU A 15 10.04 19.84 -17.06
N THR A 16 10.55 18.69 -17.56
CA THR A 16 9.77 17.45 -17.39
C THR A 16 10.45 16.08 -17.17
N PRO A 17 11.66 15.87 -16.70
CA PRO A 17 12.02 14.48 -16.33
C PRO A 17 12.02 14.18 -14.82
N ARG A 18 12.01 15.18 -13.93
CA ARG A 18 12.17 14.93 -12.48
C ARG A 18 10.97 14.26 -11.81
N ALA A 19 9.74 14.60 -12.18
CA ALA A 19 8.54 14.08 -11.53
C ALA A 19 8.34 12.55 -11.74
N ARG A 20 8.70 12.05 -12.91
CA ARG A 20 8.51 10.63 -13.26
C ARG A 20 9.53 9.73 -12.57
N GLY A 21 10.77 10.16 -12.42
CA GLY A 21 11.80 9.44 -11.68
C GLY A 21 11.47 9.30 -10.20
N GLN A 22 10.99 10.37 -9.58
CA GLN A 22 10.64 10.41 -8.17
C GLN A 22 9.44 9.50 -7.84
N ALA A 23 8.44 9.42 -8.72
CA ALA A 23 7.31 8.52 -8.54
C ALA A 23 7.73 7.04 -8.64
N ILE A 24 8.66 6.69 -9.52
CA ILE A 24 9.18 5.32 -9.64
C ILE A 24 9.92 4.92 -8.36
N GLU A 25 10.78 5.78 -7.83
CA GLU A 25 11.50 5.54 -6.57
C GLU A 25 10.55 5.38 -5.39
N GLU A 26 9.49 6.18 -5.33
CA GLU A 26 8.47 6.11 -4.29
C GLU A 26 7.81 4.72 -4.24
N TYR A 27 7.35 4.21 -5.38
CA TYR A 27 6.68 2.91 -5.42
C TYR A 27 7.63 1.74 -5.25
N GLN A 28 8.92 1.87 -5.56
CA GLN A 28 9.94 0.89 -5.19
C GLN A 28 10.09 0.78 -3.66
N VAL A 29 10.11 1.93 -2.97
CA VAL A 29 10.15 1.98 -1.50
C VAL A 29 8.87 1.42 -0.90
N LYS A 30 7.69 1.78 -1.40
CA LYS A 30 6.41 1.23 -0.94
C LYS A 30 6.33 -0.28 -1.15
N ALA A 31 6.83 -0.81 -2.27
CA ALA A 31 6.90 -2.26 -2.51
C ALA A 31 7.76 -2.97 -1.46
N ALA A 32 8.93 -2.41 -1.12
CA ALA A 32 9.78 -2.94 -0.07
C ALA A 32 9.09 -2.89 1.31
N PHE A 33 8.31 -1.85 1.60
CA PHE A 33 7.50 -1.79 2.82
C PHE A 33 6.40 -2.85 2.84
N LEU A 34 5.68 -3.09 1.75
CA LEU A 34 4.66 -4.15 1.68
C LEU A 34 5.25 -5.53 2.00
N TYR A 35 6.44 -5.83 1.46
CA TYR A 35 7.16 -7.05 1.83
C TYR A 35 7.53 -7.08 3.33
N ASN A 36 7.99 -5.96 3.89
CA ASN A 36 8.31 -5.89 5.32
C ASN A 36 7.05 -6.00 6.19
N PHE A 37 5.92 -5.42 5.78
CA PHE A 37 4.66 -5.60 6.50
C PHE A 37 4.30 -7.09 6.58
N ALA A 38 4.45 -7.82 5.47
CA ALA A 38 4.26 -9.27 5.47
C ALA A 38 5.13 -10.02 6.48
N LYS A 39 6.33 -9.52 6.80
CA LYS A 39 7.26 -10.13 7.77
C LYS A 39 6.94 -9.79 9.22
N PHE A 40 6.30 -8.67 9.48
CA PHE A 40 6.10 -8.12 10.83
C PHE A 40 4.63 -8.10 11.26
N VAL A 41 3.79 -8.82 10.53
CA VAL A 41 2.37 -8.99 10.83
C VAL A 41 2.09 -10.47 11.05
N GLU A 42 1.30 -10.76 12.09
CA GLU A 42 0.78 -12.10 12.37
C GLU A 42 -0.69 -12.13 11.99
N TRP A 43 -1.05 -13.05 11.09
CA TRP A 43 -2.42 -13.29 10.69
C TRP A 43 -3.12 -14.28 11.61
N PRO A 44 -4.46 -14.18 11.77
CA PRO A 44 -5.21 -15.23 12.48
C PRO A 44 -5.04 -16.57 11.76
N SER A 45 -4.99 -17.64 12.54
CA SER A 45 -4.77 -19.02 12.04
C SER A 45 -5.76 -19.44 10.96
N GLN A 46 -6.94 -18.82 10.92
CA GLN A 46 -7.97 -19.07 9.90
C GLN A 46 -7.67 -18.40 8.55
N ALA A 47 -6.92 -17.29 8.54
CA ALA A 47 -6.55 -16.58 7.32
C ALA A 47 -5.34 -17.22 6.62
N VAL A 48 -4.57 -18.03 7.36
CA VAL A 48 -3.38 -18.73 6.86
C VAL A 48 -3.37 -20.13 7.49
N GLN A 49 -4.15 -21.05 6.92
CA GLN A 49 -4.48 -22.33 7.56
C GLN A 49 -3.38 -23.40 7.47
N LYS A 50 -2.46 -23.30 6.50
CA LYS A 50 -1.42 -24.31 6.27
C LYS A 50 -0.04 -23.67 6.11
N PRO A 51 1.03 -24.31 6.56
CA PRO A 51 2.40 -23.81 6.36
C PRO A 51 2.80 -23.62 4.89
N GLN A 52 2.06 -24.22 3.97
CA GLN A 52 2.29 -24.17 2.52
C GLN A 52 1.42 -23.10 1.82
N ASP A 53 0.53 -22.41 2.56
CA ASP A 53 -0.32 -21.39 1.95
C ASP A 53 0.53 -20.19 1.51
N THR A 54 0.28 -19.73 0.30
CA THR A 54 0.97 -18.57 -0.26
C THR A 54 0.45 -17.29 0.40
N ILE A 55 1.34 -16.38 0.74
CA ILE A 55 0.99 -15.02 1.15
C ILE A 55 0.74 -14.20 -0.12
N VAL A 56 -0.52 -13.88 -0.39
CA VAL A 56 -0.91 -13.13 -1.58
C VAL A 56 -0.96 -11.64 -1.26
N VAL A 57 -0.14 -10.86 -1.96
CA VAL A 57 -0.14 -9.39 -1.92
C VAL A 57 -0.94 -8.89 -3.10
N CYS A 58 -2.08 -8.28 -2.83
CA CYS A 58 -2.99 -7.79 -3.86
C CYS A 58 -2.91 -6.28 -4.00
N VAL A 59 -3.15 -5.80 -5.21
CA VAL A 59 -3.40 -4.39 -5.53
C VAL A 59 -4.80 -4.27 -6.11
N LEU A 60 -5.61 -3.37 -5.55
CA LEU A 60 -6.97 -3.12 -6.03
C LEU A 60 -6.94 -2.10 -7.16
N GLY A 61 -7.59 -2.45 -8.28
CA GLY A 61 -7.76 -1.56 -9.43
C GLY A 61 -6.45 -1.29 -10.18
N HIS A 62 -6.07 -0.03 -10.31
CA HIS A 62 -4.85 0.36 -11.01
C HIS A 62 -3.59 -0.03 -10.23
N ASN A 63 -2.62 -0.67 -10.91
CA ASN A 63 -1.32 -1.00 -10.32
C ASN A 63 -0.31 0.16 -10.49
N PRO A 64 0.00 0.93 -9.44
CA PRO A 64 0.95 2.03 -9.52
C PRO A 64 2.42 1.57 -9.41
N PHE A 65 2.65 0.31 -9.01
CA PHE A 65 4.00 -0.25 -8.79
C PHE A 65 4.70 -0.64 -10.10
N GLY A 66 3.95 -0.78 -11.21
CA GLY A 66 4.51 -1.45 -12.39
C GLY A 66 4.99 -2.86 -12.01
N ASN A 67 6.26 -3.16 -12.25
CA ASN A 67 6.87 -4.45 -11.90
C ASN A 67 7.54 -4.45 -10.51
N ALA A 68 7.68 -3.28 -9.85
CA ALA A 68 8.50 -3.16 -8.63
C ALA A 68 8.03 -4.08 -7.49
N LEU A 69 6.71 -4.26 -7.32
CA LEU A 69 6.19 -5.14 -6.28
C LEU A 69 6.47 -6.61 -6.57
N GLU A 70 6.25 -7.05 -7.81
CA GLU A 70 6.57 -8.42 -8.23
C GLU A 70 8.07 -8.71 -8.10
N ASP A 71 8.93 -7.77 -8.52
CA ASP A 71 10.38 -7.93 -8.43
C ASP A 71 10.85 -8.03 -6.97
N VAL A 72 10.25 -7.26 -6.06
CA VAL A 72 10.58 -7.30 -4.64
C VAL A 72 10.21 -8.64 -4.00
N ILE A 73 9.08 -9.25 -4.37
CA ILE A 73 8.58 -10.48 -3.72
C ILE A 73 8.98 -11.77 -4.45
N ARG A 74 9.44 -11.68 -5.68
CA ARG A 74 9.79 -12.84 -6.52
C ARG A 74 10.81 -13.75 -5.82
N GLY A 75 10.46 -15.03 -5.69
CA GLY A 75 11.31 -16.07 -5.08
C GLY A 75 11.53 -15.90 -3.58
N LYS A 76 10.83 -14.98 -2.93
CA LYS A 76 10.91 -14.80 -1.47
C LYS A 76 9.87 -15.63 -0.76
N SER A 77 10.19 -15.99 0.47
CA SER A 77 9.27 -16.66 1.38
C SER A 77 9.34 -16.05 2.77
N ILE A 78 8.27 -16.18 3.54
CA ILE A 78 8.16 -15.78 4.95
C ILE A 78 7.65 -17.00 5.71
N GLU A 79 8.42 -17.47 6.69
CA GLU A 79 8.10 -18.68 7.47
C GLU A 79 7.76 -19.90 6.60
N GLY A 80 8.48 -20.08 5.48
CA GLY A 80 8.27 -21.17 4.54
C GLY A 80 7.14 -20.94 3.53
N ARG A 81 6.38 -19.86 3.62
CA ARG A 81 5.29 -19.51 2.71
C ARG A 81 5.80 -18.63 1.58
N ALA A 82 5.56 -19.04 0.34
CA ALA A 82 5.90 -18.22 -0.82
C ALA A 82 5.07 -16.93 -0.85
N LEU A 83 5.59 -15.87 -1.47
CA LEU A 83 4.81 -14.68 -1.76
C LEU A 83 4.36 -14.69 -3.22
N ALA A 84 3.15 -14.19 -3.46
CA ALA A 84 2.60 -13.98 -4.80
C ALA A 84 1.95 -12.60 -4.91
N PHE A 85 2.00 -12.04 -6.11
CA PHE A 85 1.30 -10.81 -6.46
C PHE A 85 0.00 -11.15 -7.20
N ARG A 86 -1.04 -10.34 -6.96
CA ARG A 86 -2.30 -10.40 -7.71
C ARG A 86 -2.90 -9.00 -7.87
N LEU A 87 -3.33 -8.70 -9.09
CA LEU A 87 -4.21 -7.57 -9.34
C LEU A 87 -5.65 -8.04 -9.13
N VAL A 88 -6.45 -7.27 -8.38
CA VAL A 88 -7.86 -7.55 -8.11
C VAL A 88 -8.70 -6.34 -8.48
N THR A 89 -9.93 -6.58 -8.92
CA THR A 89 -10.81 -5.52 -9.44
C THR A 89 -11.89 -5.14 -8.44
N ASP A 90 -12.19 -5.99 -7.48
CA ASP A 90 -13.24 -5.78 -6.49
C ASP A 90 -12.93 -6.40 -5.12
N ALA A 91 -13.82 -6.17 -4.16
CA ALA A 91 -13.68 -6.66 -2.80
C ALA A 91 -13.88 -8.18 -2.66
N GLU A 92 -14.60 -8.83 -3.59
CA GLU A 92 -14.81 -10.27 -3.56
C GLU A 92 -13.52 -11.00 -3.91
N GLU A 93 -12.86 -10.58 -4.98
CA GLU A 93 -11.53 -11.08 -5.37
C GLU A 93 -10.49 -10.85 -4.28
N ALA A 94 -10.59 -9.72 -3.56
CA ALA A 94 -9.72 -9.40 -2.43
C ALA A 94 -9.81 -10.42 -1.28
N GLY A 95 -10.88 -11.20 -1.21
CA GLY A 95 -11.06 -12.24 -0.19
C GLY A 95 -10.01 -13.34 -0.17
N ALA A 96 -9.20 -13.47 -1.22
CA ALA A 96 -8.08 -14.41 -1.32
C ALA A 96 -6.71 -13.79 -0.92
N CYS A 97 -6.68 -12.52 -0.53
CA CYS A 97 -5.45 -11.77 -0.25
C CYS A 97 -5.12 -11.78 1.25
N GLN A 98 -3.84 -11.77 1.59
CA GLN A 98 -3.38 -11.50 2.95
C GLN A 98 -3.03 -10.02 3.13
N ILE A 99 -2.56 -9.36 2.07
CA ILE A 99 -2.34 -7.91 2.04
C ILE A 99 -3.12 -7.36 0.87
N LEU A 100 -3.89 -6.29 1.09
CA LEU A 100 -4.62 -5.56 0.07
C LEU A 100 -4.13 -4.11 0.05
N PHE A 101 -3.42 -3.75 -1.03
CA PHE A 101 -3.06 -2.36 -1.28
C PHE A 101 -4.17 -1.66 -2.05
N ILE A 102 -4.53 -0.44 -1.60
CA ILE A 102 -5.58 0.40 -2.16
C ILE A 102 -4.94 1.74 -2.53
N GLY A 103 -4.73 1.93 -3.83
CA GLY A 103 -4.13 3.16 -4.35
C GLY A 103 -5.01 4.38 -4.16
N SER A 104 -4.44 5.57 -4.36
CA SER A 104 -5.15 6.85 -4.19
C SER A 104 -6.35 7.00 -5.12
N ALA A 105 -6.31 6.41 -6.31
CA ALA A 105 -7.44 6.40 -7.25
C ALA A 105 -8.66 5.68 -6.67
N GLU A 106 -8.45 4.60 -5.92
CA GLU A 106 -9.49 3.75 -5.33
C GLU A 106 -9.86 4.21 -3.91
N GLY A 107 -9.07 5.07 -3.28
CA GLY A 107 -9.28 5.51 -1.90
C GLY A 107 -10.60 6.21 -1.65
N LYS A 108 -11.19 6.86 -2.66
CA LYS A 108 -12.51 7.50 -2.57
C LYS A 108 -13.65 6.47 -2.42
N HIS A 109 -13.48 5.28 -2.97
CA HIS A 109 -14.43 4.17 -2.90
C HIS A 109 -14.16 3.22 -1.73
N PHE A 110 -13.10 3.48 -0.97
CA PHE A 110 -12.66 2.61 0.13
C PHE A 110 -13.78 2.30 1.13
N ARG A 111 -14.60 3.30 1.49
CA ARG A 111 -15.72 3.10 2.43
C ARG A 111 -16.80 2.13 1.90
N SER A 112 -17.04 2.13 0.60
CA SER A 112 -18.00 1.19 -0.01
C SER A 112 -17.44 -0.23 -0.10
N ILE A 113 -16.12 -0.34 -0.20
CA ILE A 113 -15.40 -1.63 -0.28
C ILE A 113 -15.20 -2.21 1.13
N TRP A 114 -15.03 -1.34 2.15
CA TRP A 114 -14.66 -1.70 3.52
C TRP A 114 -15.58 -2.74 4.15
N GLY A 115 -16.90 -2.57 4.01
CA GLY A 115 -17.89 -3.50 4.57
C GLY A 115 -17.83 -4.91 3.99
N ASN A 116 -17.16 -5.08 2.85
CA ASN A 116 -17.02 -6.36 2.15
C ASN A 116 -15.64 -7.00 2.33
N ILE A 117 -14.68 -6.32 2.98
CA ILE A 117 -13.36 -6.88 3.25
C ILE A 117 -13.46 -7.82 4.43
N LYS A 118 -13.05 -9.07 4.23
CA LYS A 118 -13.06 -10.10 5.27
C LYS A 118 -12.03 -9.79 6.36
N PRO A 119 -12.30 -10.14 7.63
CA PRO A 119 -11.27 -10.13 8.68
C PRO A 119 -10.04 -10.97 8.27
N GLY A 120 -8.87 -10.57 8.76
CA GLY A 120 -7.61 -11.25 8.45
C GLY A 120 -6.92 -10.76 7.17
N ILE A 121 -7.43 -9.72 6.51
CA ILE A 121 -6.75 -9.07 5.37
C ILE A 121 -6.13 -7.77 5.87
N LEU A 122 -4.79 -7.64 5.78
CA LEU A 122 -4.09 -6.39 6.08
C LEU A 122 -4.36 -5.37 4.99
N THR A 123 -5.08 -4.30 5.30
CA THR A 123 -5.34 -3.22 4.36
C THR A 123 -4.25 -2.15 4.43
N VAL A 124 -3.73 -1.76 3.28
CA VAL A 124 -2.69 -0.74 3.14
C VAL A 124 -3.14 0.27 2.11
N GLY A 125 -3.22 1.53 2.48
CA GLY A 125 -3.63 2.62 1.58
C GLY A 125 -2.55 3.68 1.41
N GLU A 126 -2.87 4.69 0.61
CA GLU A 126 -2.04 5.89 0.41
C GLU A 126 -2.87 7.17 0.27
N SER A 127 -4.16 7.08 0.62
CA SER A 127 -5.06 8.23 0.58
C SER A 127 -5.09 8.95 1.91
N GLN A 128 -5.24 10.27 1.89
CA GLN A 128 -5.38 11.05 3.10
C GLN A 128 -6.53 10.54 3.97
N GLY A 129 -6.27 10.30 5.25
CA GLY A 129 -7.26 9.84 6.20
C GLY A 129 -7.64 8.35 6.07
N PHE A 130 -6.94 7.57 5.24
CA PHE A 130 -7.23 6.15 5.07
C PHE A 130 -7.19 5.38 6.39
N ALA A 131 -6.12 5.55 7.19
CA ALA A 131 -5.98 4.86 8.47
C ALA A 131 -6.99 5.39 9.51
N ALA A 132 -7.23 6.70 9.59
CA ALA A 132 -8.25 7.30 10.45
C ALA A 132 -9.67 6.88 10.05
N GLY A 133 -9.91 6.61 8.77
CA GLY A 133 -11.18 6.12 8.23
C GLY A 133 -11.43 4.62 8.43
N GLY A 134 -10.52 3.90 9.13
CA GLY A 134 -10.67 2.47 9.43
C GLY A 134 -9.66 1.56 8.71
N GLY A 135 -8.87 2.07 7.76
CA GLY A 135 -7.74 1.33 7.18
C GLY A 135 -6.68 1.01 8.23
N MET A 136 -5.86 0.00 8.01
CA MET A 136 -4.88 -0.42 9.01
C MET A 136 -3.54 0.30 8.87
N ILE A 137 -3.01 0.37 7.66
CA ILE A 137 -1.74 1.06 7.38
C ILE A 137 -1.99 2.07 6.26
N ASN A 138 -1.43 3.27 6.39
CA ASN A 138 -1.52 4.29 5.35
C ASN A 138 -0.13 4.86 5.04
N PHE A 139 0.28 4.80 3.78
CA PHE A 139 1.46 5.49 3.33
C PHE A 139 1.22 6.99 3.23
N LYS A 140 2.22 7.76 3.61
CA LYS A 140 2.26 9.21 3.43
C LYS A 140 3.64 9.65 2.97
N LEU A 141 3.69 10.77 2.29
CA LEU A 141 4.94 11.44 1.96
C LEU A 141 5.20 12.56 2.98
N ASP A 142 6.34 12.51 3.61
CA ASP A 142 6.82 13.53 4.54
C ASP A 142 8.24 13.95 4.14
N GLY A 143 8.41 15.22 3.74
CA GLY A 143 9.68 15.73 3.24
C GLY A 143 10.26 14.94 2.05
N GLY A 144 9.40 14.39 1.18
CA GLY A 144 9.81 13.56 0.04
C GLY A 144 10.21 12.12 0.42
N ARG A 145 9.98 11.72 1.66
CA ARG A 145 10.25 10.36 2.15
C ARG A 145 8.95 9.60 2.39
N VAL A 146 8.93 8.33 2.04
CA VAL A 146 7.80 7.46 2.37
C VAL A 146 7.79 7.18 3.87
N ARG A 147 6.70 7.54 4.52
CA ARG A 147 6.36 7.26 5.90
C ARG A 147 5.05 6.47 5.93
N PHE A 148 4.63 6.02 7.09
CA PHE A 148 3.35 5.35 7.22
C PHE A 148 2.73 5.54 8.59
N GLU A 149 1.41 5.52 8.59
CA GLU A 149 0.55 5.54 9.77
C GLU A 149 0.02 4.14 10.02
N ILE A 150 -0.21 3.79 11.28
CA ILE A 150 -0.84 2.52 11.67
C ILE A 150 -2.03 2.80 12.58
N ASN A 151 -3.17 2.25 12.24
CA ASN A 151 -4.35 2.16 13.09
C ASN A 151 -4.37 0.78 13.75
N VAL A 152 -3.86 0.73 14.98
CA VAL A 152 -3.77 -0.52 15.76
C VAL A 152 -5.16 -1.08 16.06
N GLY A 153 -6.14 -0.22 16.39
CA GLY A 153 -7.50 -0.65 16.67
C GLY A 153 -8.17 -1.33 15.46
N ALA A 154 -7.94 -0.81 14.25
CA ALA A 154 -8.44 -1.45 13.03
C ALA A 154 -7.78 -2.82 12.79
N ALA A 155 -6.48 -2.96 13.05
CA ALA A 155 -5.77 -4.22 12.94
C ALA A 155 -6.30 -5.25 13.95
N GLU A 156 -6.49 -4.86 15.21
CA GLU A 156 -7.04 -5.73 16.28
C GLU A 156 -8.46 -6.21 15.94
N GLN A 157 -9.32 -5.34 15.41
CA GLN A 157 -10.68 -5.72 14.97
C GLN A 157 -10.65 -6.76 13.85
N ALA A 158 -9.66 -6.70 12.97
CA ALA A 158 -9.43 -7.70 11.93
C ALA A 158 -8.65 -8.93 12.42
N GLN A 159 -8.37 -9.03 13.73
CA GLN A 159 -7.59 -10.11 14.34
C GLN A 159 -6.14 -10.19 13.81
N ILE A 160 -5.60 -9.06 13.34
CA ILE A 160 -4.23 -8.94 12.86
C ILE A 160 -3.39 -8.34 13.98
N ARG A 161 -2.26 -8.99 14.27
CA ARG A 161 -1.27 -8.49 15.25
C ARG A 161 -0.10 -7.87 14.52
N ILE A 162 0.22 -6.63 14.87
CA ILE A 162 1.34 -5.89 14.31
C ILE A 162 2.49 -5.89 15.33
N SER A 163 3.68 -6.28 14.91
CA SER A 163 4.82 -6.37 15.81
C SER A 163 5.23 -4.99 16.36
N SER A 164 5.69 -4.95 17.61
CA SER A 164 6.20 -3.72 18.23
C SER A 164 7.34 -3.06 17.41
N LYS A 165 8.12 -3.87 16.71
CA LYS A 165 9.17 -3.39 15.82
C LYS A 165 8.61 -2.58 14.65
N LEU A 166 7.48 -2.98 14.08
CA LEU A 166 6.83 -2.22 13.02
C LEU A 166 6.14 -0.98 13.58
N LEU A 167 5.48 -1.11 14.73
CA LEU A 167 4.81 0.02 15.42
C LEU A 167 5.80 1.14 15.80
N SER A 168 7.03 0.82 16.18
CA SER A 168 8.05 1.83 16.53
C SER A 168 8.52 2.69 15.35
N LEU A 169 8.21 2.29 14.12
CA LEU A 169 8.56 3.02 12.88
C LEU A 169 7.39 3.84 12.33
N ALA A 170 6.21 3.67 12.90
CA ALA A 170 4.97 4.24 12.41
C ALA A 170 4.49 5.43 13.24
N GLU A 171 3.70 6.28 12.64
CA GLU A 171 2.80 7.17 13.37
C GLU A 171 1.54 6.41 13.74
N ILE A 172 1.19 6.38 15.03
CA ILE A 172 0.00 5.66 15.49
C ILE A 172 -1.20 6.58 15.43
N VAL A 173 -2.23 6.15 14.72
CA VAL A 173 -3.50 6.85 14.59
C VAL A 173 -4.65 6.01 15.14
N LYS A 174 -5.76 6.67 15.45
CA LYS A 174 -6.99 6.02 15.90
C LYS A 174 -8.07 6.21 14.86
N THR A 175 -9.03 5.28 14.82
CA THR A 175 -10.23 5.45 14.00
C THR A 175 -11.00 6.67 14.50
N GLU A 176 -11.25 7.62 13.60
CA GLU A 176 -12.14 8.73 13.89
C GLU A 176 -13.58 8.21 13.88
N LYS A 177 -14.29 8.44 15.00
CA LYS A 177 -15.74 8.24 15.02
C LYS A 177 -16.34 9.33 14.13
N LEU A 178 -16.88 8.92 13.00
CA LEU A 178 -17.67 9.83 12.17
C LEU A 178 -18.90 10.28 12.96
N PRO A 179 -19.21 11.57 12.90
CA PRO A 179 -20.42 12.13 13.53
C PRO A 179 -21.69 11.52 12.95
#